data_41082a3f36f0d0bb143d75c72ded9b93
#
_entry.id   41082a3f36f0d0bb143d75c72ded9b93
#
_cell.length_a   1.000
_cell.length_b   1.000
_cell.length_c   1.000
_cell.angle_alpha   90.00
_cell.angle_beta   90.00
_cell.angle_gamma   90.00
#
_symmetry.space_group_name_H-M   'P 1'
#
loop_
_entity.id
_entity.type
_entity.pdbx_description
1 polymer ?
#
loop_
_entity_poly.entity_id
_entity_poly.type
_entity_poly.pdbx_seq_one_letter_code
_entity_poly.pdbx_strand_id
1 'polypeptide(L)'
;MKKKLISLLTAVVMALGVAVPAMAEDTASMKGKLVVIHTNDMHGYYETTDTAIGIAGVAGLKDYYEAQGADVLLLDAGDFSQGNTLVGYYKGKNAAEYIAAAGYDAVSMGNHEFDYTFDILLDNMKVLTDAGVKVVDSNVINKETGKAYFDANAIFEKDGIKVGVFGLDTAETLTKASPSNVKLVNFLDKEDMFKAAQAQVDELKAAGCDYIIALTHLGVDEESVGRRSVDVASAVKGIDLIVDGHSHTVMDGGEKVNDTLIVSTGSYLANVGTVVVDEASKETTAKLISAADYAATIGKYDDAVAKLVAEDRAEVTAAYSKVFAKTDVHLEGTKAIVRSEETNLGDFTADAYLYTGKKYVEDNKLGISVDCAISNGGGIRTSVEPGDISMDTLVTIFPFGNNVCLVTITGAQLLEILEASTFCTPETIGGFPQVAGIEYTLDTTVPYENGAQYPNSTYYAPAKPGSRVTITSVNGQPFDAAKNYTVVVNGFQAEGGDTYYQLTQGSYFADTNVLDCNSLIEYVQSLNGVIGQEYAKPQGRITIIKAAEEPVVEPTPVVPEPTPEPTPEPTPEPTVEPAPSIDELYKVVKGDSLWKIADKELGNGLLWKKIYEANKAEIANPDKIYVGQEIVVK
;
A
#
# COMPACT_ATOMS: atom_id res chain seq x y z
N MET A 1 50.28 41.36 12.33
CA MET A 1 49.49 42.37 11.66
C MET A 1 49.12 41.90 10.24
N LYS A 2 47.90 41.47 10.04
CA LYS A 2 47.16 41.50 8.77
C LYS A 2 45.71 41.17 9.10
N LYS A 3 44.87 42.21 9.10
CA LYS A 3 43.44 42.15 9.29
C LYS A 3 42.82 41.54 8.03
N LYS A 4 42.00 40.50 8.12
CA LYS A 4 41.13 40.04 7.06
C LYS A 4 39.77 40.74 7.24
N LEU A 5 39.41 41.50 6.21
CA LEU A 5 38.12 42.13 6.02
C LEU A 5 37.08 41.04 5.73
N ILE A 6 36.03 40.96 6.53
CA ILE A 6 34.83 40.21 6.23
C ILE A 6 33.88 41.16 5.53
N SER A 7 33.61 40.89 4.25
CA SER A 7 32.66 41.65 3.45
C SER A 7 31.25 41.13 3.74
N LEU A 8 30.43 41.97 4.39
CA LEU A 8 29.01 41.73 4.63
C LEU A 8 28.26 42.14 3.38
N LEU A 9 27.75 41.18 2.61
CA LEU A 9 26.87 41.46 1.47
C LEU A 9 25.43 41.51 2.00
N THR A 10 24.91 42.70 2.22
CA THR A 10 23.52 42.94 2.56
C THR A 10 22.70 42.98 1.27
N ALA A 11 21.96 41.90 0.97
CA ALA A 11 20.96 41.90 -0.10
C ALA A 11 19.71 42.62 0.39
N VAL A 12 19.46 43.81 -0.16
CA VAL A 12 18.19 44.53 -0.01
C VAL A 12 17.19 43.88 -0.96
N VAL A 13 16.27 43.08 -0.43
CA VAL A 13 15.09 42.61 -1.17
C VAL A 13 14.06 43.73 -1.10
N MET A 14 13.84 44.44 -2.21
CA MET A 14 12.69 45.32 -2.37
C MET A 14 11.43 44.43 -2.50
N ALA A 15 10.65 44.37 -1.44
CA ALA A 15 9.30 43.83 -1.49
C ALA A 15 8.42 44.81 -2.31
N LEU A 16 8.19 44.50 -3.57
CA LEU A 16 7.05 45.04 -4.30
C LEU A 16 5.80 44.33 -3.73
N GLY A 17 5.11 45.04 -2.84
CA GLY A 17 3.81 44.64 -2.35
C GLY A 17 2.78 44.65 -3.48
N VAL A 18 2.60 43.54 -4.14
CA VAL A 18 1.37 43.27 -4.85
C VAL A 18 0.38 42.83 -3.76
N ALA A 19 -0.49 43.75 -3.35
CA ALA A 19 -1.66 43.37 -2.57
C ALA A 19 -2.52 42.47 -3.45
N VAL A 20 -2.36 41.17 -3.29
CA VAL A 20 -3.37 40.20 -3.71
C VAL A 20 -4.56 40.50 -2.80
N PRO A 21 -5.75 40.86 -3.34
CA PRO A 21 -6.91 40.95 -2.48
C PRO A 21 -7.07 39.56 -1.85
N ALA A 22 -6.96 39.50 -0.52
CA ALA A 22 -7.47 38.36 0.22
C ALA A 22 -8.93 38.25 -0.18
N MET A 23 -9.27 37.29 -1.05
CA MET A 23 -10.62 36.79 -1.14
C MET A 23 -10.88 36.27 0.27
N ALA A 24 -11.70 36.98 1.05
CA ALA A 24 -12.37 36.40 2.18
C ALA A 24 -13.20 35.27 1.57
N GLU A 25 -12.68 34.04 1.60
CA GLU A 25 -13.53 32.88 1.48
C GLU A 25 -14.58 33.04 2.58
N ASP A 26 -15.83 33.07 2.14
CA ASP A 26 -16.98 32.91 3.00
C ASP A 26 -16.75 31.54 3.68
N THR A 27 -16.15 31.55 4.90
CA THR A 27 -15.97 30.35 5.71
C THR A 27 -17.37 29.93 6.11
N ALA A 28 -18.01 29.11 5.28
CA ALA A 28 -19.31 28.56 5.55
C ALA A 28 -19.22 27.90 6.94
N SER A 29 -20.05 28.35 7.86
CA SER A 29 -20.10 27.79 9.21
C SER A 29 -20.34 26.27 9.10
N MET A 30 -19.45 25.47 9.69
CA MET A 30 -19.57 24.02 9.78
C MET A 30 -20.42 23.56 10.98
N LYS A 31 -21.15 24.49 11.59
CA LYS A 31 -22.03 24.20 12.72
C LYS A 31 -23.14 23.23 12.31
N GLY A 32 -23.34 22.18 13.12
CA GLY A 32 -24.29 21.09 12.84
C GLY A 32 -23.77 20.11 11.78
N LYS A 33 -22.45 20.07 11.60
CA LYS A 33 -21.75 19.08 10.78
C LYS A 33 -20.77 18.30 11.64
N LEU A 34 -20.83 16.98 11.50
CA LEU A 34 -19.75 16.10 11.93
C LEU A 34 -18.74 15.98 10.78
N VAL A 35 -17.48 16.22 11.06
CA VAL A 35 -16.38 15.99 10.12
C VAL A 35 -15.57 14.81 10.64
N VAL A 36 -15.60 13.70 9.92
CA VAL A 36 -14.71 12.56 10.15
C VAL A 36 -13.45 12.80 9.32
N ILE A 37 -12.34 13.09 9.99
CA ILE A 37 -11.01 13.12 9.38
C ILE A 37 -10.44 11.72 9.52
N HIS A 38 -9.88 11.18 8.45
CA HIS A 38 -9.35 9.83 8.50
C HIS A 38 -8.01 9.67 7.79
N THR A 39 -7.21 8.76 8.32
CA THR A 39 -5.94 8.31 7.78
C THR A 39 -5.89 6.78 7.80
N ASN A 40 -4.98 6.21 7.03
CA ASN A 40 -4.66 4.80 7.00
C ASN A 40 -3.27 4.60 6.39
N ASP A 41 -2.63 3.46 6.65
CA ASP A 41 -1.37 3.04 6.00
C ASP A 41 -0.29 4.15 6.04
N MET A 42 -0.11 4.77 7.20
CA MET A 42 0.84 5.88 7.36
C MET A 42 2.30 5.42 7.27
N HIS A 43 2.63 4.20 7.69
CA HIS A 43 3.92 3.53 7.52
C HIS A 43 5.15 4.40 7.85
N GLY A 44 5.04 5.24 8.88
CA GLY A 44 6.14 6.09 9.33
C GLY A 44 6.37 7.39 8.53
N TYR A 45 5.51 7.73 7.57
CA TYR A 45 5.60 8.97 6.79
C TYR A 45 4.97 10.15 7.53
N TYR A 46 5.45 10.41 8.75
CA TYR A 46 4.91 11.43 9.65
C TYR A 46 5.45 12.84 9.41
N GLU A 47 6.52 12.97 8.63
CA GLU A 47 7.11 14.26 8.29
C GLU A 47 6.30 14.97 7.19
N THR A 48 6.17 16.30 7.29
CA THR A 48 5.61 17.11 6.22
C THR A 48 6.63 17.26 5.09
N THR A 49 6.23 16.90 3.88
CA THR A 49 7.05 17.00 2.66
C THR A 49 6.20 17.54 1.51
N ASP A 50 6.79 17.69 0.32
CA ASP A 50 6.04 18.07 -0.89
C ASP A 50 4.99 17.01 -1.29
N THR A 51 5.14 15.77 -0.83
CA THR A 51 4.27 14.62 -1.19
C THR A 51 3.51 14.02 0.00
N ALA A 52 3.76 14.49 1.23
CA ALA A 52 3.08 14.01 2.44
C ALA A 52 2.66 15.20 3.32
N ILE A 53 1.41 15.19 3.75
CA ILE A 53 0.86 16.21 4.66
C ILE A 53 1.57 16.17 6.01
N GLY A 54 2.01 14.99 6.43
CA GLY A 54 2.59 14.75 7.74
C GLY A 54 1.57 14.83 8.87
N ILE A 55 1.88 14.20 10.00
CA ILE A 55 0.91 14.11 11.11
C ILE A 55 0.65 15.48 11.78
N ALA A 56 1.60 16.42 11.71
CA ALA A 56 1.38 17.79 12.17
C ALA A 56 0.32 18.51 11.34
N GLY A 57 0.24 18.21 10.03
CA GLY A 57 -0.82 18.72 9.18
C GLY A 57 -2.18 18.08 9.47
N VAL A 58 -2.19 16.78 9.82
CA VAL A 58 -3.43 16.10 10.24
C VAL A 58 -4.00 16.76 11.51
N ALA A 59 -3.16 17.03 12.51
CA ALA A 59 -3.55 17.78 13.71
C ALA A 59 -4.06 19.18 13.36
N GLY A 60 -3.35 19.90 12.48
CA GLY A 60 -3.77 21.22 12.01
C GLY A 60 -5.09 21.22 11.24
N LEU A 61 -5.44 20.12 10.55
CA LEU A 61 -6.71 19.96 9.87
C LEU A 61 -7.87 19.80 10.86
N LYS A 62 -7.67 19.09 11.96
CA LYS A 62 -8.64 19.00 13.07
C LYS A 62 -8.95 20.38 13.60
N ASP A 63 -7.92 21.14 13.98
CA ASP A 63 -8.07 22.51 14.46
C ASP A 63 -8.76 23.44 13.44
N TYR A 64 -8.51 23.22 12.15
CA TYR A 64 -9.11 24.00 11.07
C TYR A 64 -10.64 23.81 11.02
N TYR A 65 -11.15 22.60 11.13
CA TYR A 65 -12.59 22.34 11.12
C TYR A 65 -13.27 22.68 12.44
N GLU A 66 -12.63 22.44 13.58
CA GLU A 66 -13.13 22.85 14.89
C GLU A 66 -13.31 24.36 15.01
N ALA A 67 -12.34 25.12 14.45
CA ALA A 67 -12.43 26.59 14.41
C ALA A 67 -13.58 27.12 13.56
N GLN A 68 -14.13 26.32 12.63
CA GLN A 68 -15.31 26.63 11.84
C GLN A 68 -16.62 26.17 12.52
N GLY A 69 -16.52 25.54 13.68
CA GLY A 69 -17.64 25.09 14.50
C GLY A 69 -18.17 23.70 14.13
N ALA A 70 -17.39 22.87 13.45
CA ALA A 70 -17.69 21.47 13.24
C ALA A 70 -17.47 20.65 14.50
N ASP A 71 -18.25 19.60 14.68
CA ASP A 71 -17.87 18.46 15.50
C ASP A 71 -16.86 17.60 14.72
N VAL A 72 -15.72 17.25 15.31
CA VAL A 72 -14.67 16.50 14.60
C VAL A 72 -14.43 15.16 15.27
N LEU A 73 -14.28 14.10 14.45
CA LEU A 73 -13.71 12.81 14.82
C LEU A 73 -12.48 12.57 13.95
N LEU A 74 -11.34 12.29 14.57
CA LEU A 74 -10.09 11.95 13.90
C LEU A 74 -9.79 10.47 14.11
N LEU A 75 -9.78 9.69 13.01
CA LEU A 75 -9.71 8.23 13.02
C LEU A 75 -8.54 7.72 12.18
N ASP A 76 -7.92 6.60 12.60
CA ASP A 76 -6.90 5.90 11.81
C ASP A 76 -7.27 4.44 11.60
N ALA A 77 -7.16 3.96 10.38
CA ALA A 77 -7.53 2.61 9.96
C ALA A 77 -6.32 1.64 9.88
N GLY A 78 -5.30 1.84 10.73
CA GLY A 78 -4.20 0.89 10.92
C GLY A 78 -2.99 1.08 10.00
N ASP A 79 -1.99 0.23 10.21
CA ASP A 79 -0.66 0.27 9.57
C ASP A 79 0.08 1.60 9.84
N PHE A 80 0.10 2.01 11.09
CA PHE A 80 0.75 3.24 11.52
C PHE A 80 2.13 3.02 12.18
N SER A 81 2.38 1.84 12.77
CA SER A 81 3.54 1.61 13.66
C SER A 81 4.78 1.06 12.95
N GLN A 82 4.67 0.63 11.69
CA GLN A 82 5.74 0.03 10.91
C GLN A 82 5.88 0.70 9.53
N GLY A 83 7.12 0.78 9.00
CA GLY A 83 7.37 1.31 7.66
C GLY A 83 8.80 1.79 7.50
N ASN A 84 9.02 3.10 7.53
CA ASN A 84 10.36 3.66 7.35
C ASN A 84 11.18 3.66 8.65
N THR A 85 12.44 4.13 8.54
CA THR A 85 13.40 4.15 9.66
C THR A 85 12.95 4.99 10.86
N LEU A 86 12.11 6.01 10.66
CA LEU A 86 11.63 6.86 11.74
C LEU A 86 10.87 6.04 12.80
N VAL A 87 9.97 5.17 12.35
CA VAL A 87 9.18 4.33 13.27
C VAL A 87 9.88 3.01 13.59
N GLY A 88 10.62 2.43 12.64
CA GLY A 88 11.35 1.18 12.84
C GLY A 88 12.38 1.26 13.96
N TYR A 89 13.08 2.38 14.09
CA TYR A 89 14.09 2.62 15.15
C TYR A 89 13.47 2.50 16.56
N TYR A 90 12.25 3.00 16.74
CA TYR A 90 11.51 2.97 18.00
C TYR A 90 10.52 1.80 18.09
N LYS A 91 10.47 0.93 17.09
CA LYS A 91 9.53 -0.20 17.01
C LYS A 91 8.07 0.23 17.16
N GLY A 92 7.70 1.32 16.51
CA GLY A 92 6.34 1.87 16.48
C GLY A 92 5.92 2.68 17.69
N LYS A 93 6.72 2.74 18.77
CA LYS A 93 6.34 3.48 19.98
C LYS A 93 6.12 4.96 19.71
N ASN A 94 7.01 5.60 18.96
CA ASN A 94 6.89 7.01 18.61
C ASN A 94 5.68 7.27 17.67
N ALA A 95 5.30 6.31 16.82
CA ALA A 95 4.06 6.42 16.03
C ALA A 95 2.83 6.54 16.93
N ALA A 96 2.74 5.71 17.98
CA ALA A 96 1.68 5.83 18.98
C ALA A 96 1.72 7.18 19.72
N GLU A 97 2.93 7.67 20.06
CA GLU A 97 3.12 9.00 20.67
C GLU A 97 2.67 10.13 19.73
N TYR A 98 2.93 10.05 18.42
CA TYR A 98 2.49 11.02 17.41
C TYR A 98 0.98 11.02 17.24
N ILE A 99 0.35 9.85 17.15
CA ILE A 99 -1.11 9.70 17.06
C ILE A 99 -1.79 10.32 18.29
N ALA A 100 -1.26 10.02 19.48
CA ALA A 100 -1.76 10.61 20.72
C ALA A 100 -1.60 12.15 20.73
N ALA A 101 -0.43 12.66 20.32
CA ALA A 101 -0.15 14.10 20.27
C ALA A 101 -1.00 14.84 19.22
N ALA A 102 -1.30 14.20 18.08
CA ALA A 102 -2.17 14.75 17.04
C ALA A 102 -3.66 14.73 17.42
N GLY A 103 -4.01 14.11 18.54
CA GLY A 103 -5.36 14.12 19.09
C GLY A 103 -6.35 13.23 18.35
N TYR A 104 -5.90 12.04 17.91
CA TYR A 104 -6.81 11.03 17.38
C TYR A 104 -7.82 10.58 18.43
N ASP A 105 -9.05 10.33 17.99
CA ASP A 105 -10.15 9.85 18.85
C ASP A 105 -10.17 8.33 18.92
N ALA A 106 -9.94 7.63 17.77
CA ALA A 106 -9.84 6.17 17.73
C ALA A 106 -8.89 5.69 16.61
N VAL A 107 -8.35 4.49 16.85
CA VAL A 107 -7.57 3.73 15.86
C VAL A 107 -8.07 2.29 15.80
N SER A 108 -8.00 1.67 14.60
CA SER A 108 -8.01 0.23 14.41
C SER A 108 -6.58 -0.25 14.22
N MET A 109 -6.35 -1.55 14.31
CA MET A 109 -5.05 -2.11 13.96
C MET A 109 -5.05 -2.52 12.48
N GLY A 110 -3.85 -2.59 11.92
CA GLY A 110 -3.58 -3.26 10.68
C GLY A 110 -2.63 -4.44 10.90
N ASN A 111 -2.28 -5.15 9.83
CA ASN A 111 -1.38 -6.29 9.92
C ASN A 111 0.04 -5.90 10.34
N HIS A 112 0.48 -4.69 10.04
CA HIS A 112 1.82 -4.22 10.37
C HIS A 112 1.99 -3.78 11.83
N GLU A 113 0.95 -3.62 12.61
CA GLU A 113 1.06 -3.49 14.06
C GLU A 113 1.61 -4.77 14.71
N PHE A 114 1.45 -5.93 14.04
CA PHE A 114 1.95 -7.23 14.49
C PHE A 114 3.38 -7.57 14.01
N ASP A 115 4.06 -6.68 13.29
CA ASP A 115 5.41 -6.93 12.76
C ASP A 115 6.50 -6.99 13.83
N TYR A 116 6.27 -6.35 14.97
CA TYR A 116 7.11 -6.51 16.15
C TYR A 116 6.56 -7.62 17.06
N THR A 117 7.17 -7.89 18.21
CA THR A 117 6.61 -8.89 19.14
C THR A 117 5.24 -8.43 19.66
N PHE A 118 4.39 -9.39 20.02
CA PHE A 118 3.07 -9.10 20.54
C PHE A 118 3.10 -8.23 21.82
N ASP A 119 4.13 -8.40 22.68
CA ASP A 119 4.32 -7.55 23.86
C ASP A 119 4.59 -6.09 23.47
N ILE A 120 5.39 -5.84 22.41
CA ILE A 120 5.64 -4.48 21.88
C ILE A 120 4.36 -3.87 21.33
N LEU A 121 3.55 -4.66 20.60
CA LEU A 121 2.24 -4.19 20.14
C LEU A 121 1.39 -3.72 21.32
N LEU A 122 1.25 -4.53 22.38
CA LEU A 122 0.47 -4.18 23.56
C LEU A 122 1.02 -2.92 24.26
N ASP A 123 2.34 -2.77 24.34
CA ASP A 123 2.97 -1.57 24.91
C ASP A 123 2.65 -0.32 24.05
N ASN A 124 2.68 -0.42 22.72
CA ASN A 124 2.32 0.67 21.82
C ASN A 124 0.83 1.04 21.94
N MET A 125 -0.07 0.05 21.99
CA MET A 125 -1.50 0.29 22.21
C MET A 125 -1.78 0.92 23.59
N LYS A 126 -0.96 0.56 24.57
CA LYS A 126 -1.05 1.19 25.91
C LYS A 126 -0.70 2.67 25.88
N VAL A 127 0.27 3.12 25.08
CA VAL A 127 0.55 4.56 24.90
C VAL A 127 -0.69 5.29 24.42
N LEU A 128 -1.40 4.73 23.44
CA LEU A 128 -2.63 5.32 22.90
C LEU A 128 -3.75 5.37 23.94
N THR A 129 -4.00 4.25 24.63
CA THR A 129 -5.10 4.18 25.62
C THR A 129 -4.82 5.03 26.86
N ASP A 130 -3.57 5.14 27.32
CA ASP A 130 -3.17 6.04 28.40
C ASP A 130 -3.38 7.53 28.02
N ALA A 131 -3.29 7.87 26.74
CA ALA A 131 -3.60 9.20 26.20
C ALA A 131 -5.10 9.44 25.94
N GLY A 132 -5.93 8.41 26.08
CA GLY A 132 -7.39 8.48 25.88
C GLY A 132 -7.86 8.10 24.48
N VAL A 133 -6.96 7.76 23.57
CA VAL A 133 -7.29 7.26 22.22
C VAL A 133 -7.94 5.86 22.35
N LYS A 134 -9.04 5.63 21.66
CA LYS A 134 -9.71 4.32 21.66
C LYS A 134 -9.03 3.40 20.65
N VAL A 135 -8.60 2.23 21.11
CA VAL A 135 -8.11 1.15 20.23
C VAL A 135 -9.29 0.18 20.07
N VAL A 136 -9.85 0.11 18.89
CA VAL A 136 -11.05 -0.70 18.63
C VAL A 136 -10.74 -1.84 17.65
N ASP A 137 -11.09 -3.07 18.06
CA ASP A 137 -11.01 -4.24 17.21
C ASP A 137 -11.93 -5.35 17.72
N SER A 138 -12.85 -5.81 16.89
CA SER A 138 -13.88 -6.78 17.28
C SER A 138 -13.60 -8.21 16.82
N ASN A 139 -12.58 -8.44 15.98
CA ASN A 139 -12.27 -9.75 15.41
C ASN A 139 -10.90 -10.30 15.77
N VAL A 140 -10.05 -9.56 16.51
CA VAL A 140 -8.79 -10.06 17.06
C VAL A 140 -9.03 -10.76 18.39
N ILE A 141 -8.87 -12.07 18.42
CA ILE A 141 -9.30 -12.95 19.50
C ILE A 141 -8.10 -13.61 20.18
N ASN A 142 -8.07 -13.59 21.49
CA ASN A 142 -7.12 -14.36 22.30
C ASN A 142 -7.37 -15.86 22.13
N LYS A 143 -6.39 -16.61 21.65
CA LYS A 143 -6.50 -18.06 21.40
C LYS A 143 -6.82 -18.90 22.62
N GLU A 144 -6.36 -18.50 23.81
CA GLU A 144 -6.56 -19.28 25.03
C GLU A 144 -7.95 -19.03 25.64
N THR A 145 -8.41 -17.76 25.64
CA THR A 145 -9.63 -17.36 26.35
C THR A 145 -10.84 -17.27 25.44
N GLY A 146 -10.65 -17.19 24.13
CA GLY A 146 -11.71 -16.95 23.14
C GLY A 146 -12.32 -15.55 23.22
N LYS A 147 -11.71 -14.61 23.94
CA LYS A 147 -12.19 -13.24 24.09
C LYS A 147 -11.41 -12.29 23.20
N ALA A 148 -12.03 -11.18 22.82
CA ALA A 148 -11.33 -10.09 22.16
C ALA A 148 -10.17 -9.57 23.02
N TYR A 149 -9.08 -9.14 22.39
CA TYR A 149 -7.96 -8.50 23.07
C TYR A 149 -8.21 -7.02 23.33
N PHE A 150 -8.99 -6.37 22.47
CA PHE A 150 -9.24 -4.93 22.47
C PHE A 150 -10.72 -4.65 22.68
N ASP A 151 -11.06 -3.39 22.92
CA ASP A 151 -12.45 -2.96 22.95
C ASP A 151 -13.05 -3.16 21.55
N ALA A 152 -14.22 -3.82 21.48
CA ALA A 152 -14.84 -4.12 20.19
C ALA A 152 -15.38 -2.86 19.50
N ASN A 153 -15.81 -1.87 20.30
CA ASN A 153 -16.36 -0.61 19.82
C ASN A 153 -16.11 0.54 20.81
N ALA A 154 -16.34 1.76 20.35
CA ALA A 154 -16.37 2.96 21.15
C ALA A 154 -17.54 3.85 20.73
N ILE A 155 -18.05 4.67 21.67
CA ILE A 155 -19.15 5.60 21.41
C ILE A 155 -18.66 7.02 21.68
N PHE A 156 -18.93 7.93 20.74
CA PHE A 156 -18.58 9.34 20.80
C PHE A 156 -19.86 10.17 20.78
N GLU A 157 -20.06 10.97 21.82
CA GLU A 157 -21.17 11.91 21.90
C GLU A 157 -20.66 13.30 21.50
N LYS A 158 -21.18 13.81 20.43
CA LYS A 158 -20.93 15.16 19.88
C LYS A 158 -22.24 15.95 19.95
N ASP A 159 -22.17 17.28 19.87
CA ASP A 159 -23.33 18.17 19.98
C ASP A 159 -24.37 17.92 18.86
N GLY A 160 -25.29 17.00 19.01
CA GLY A 160 -26.36 16.70 18.05
C GLY A 160 -26.30 15.33 17.40
N ILE A 161 -25.22 14.57 17.57
CA ILE A 161 -25.06 13.23 17.00
C ILE A 161 -24.31 12.29 17.92
N LYS A 162 -24.77 11.05 18.04
CA LYS A 162 -24.11 9.97 18.76
C LYS A 162 -23.51 8.98 17.76
N VAL A 163 -22.19 8.89 17.72
CA VAL A 163 -21.45 8.07 16.75
C VAL A 163 -20.90 6.83 17.40
N GLY A 164 -21.20 5.67 16.83
CA GLY A 164 -20.60 4.38 17.20
C GLY A 164 -19.49 4.02 16.23
N VAL A 165 -18.33 3.63 16.76
CA VAL A 165 -17.17 3.19 15.96
C VAL A 165 -16.79 1.79 16.41
N PHE A 166 -16.65 0.83 15.49
CA PHE A 166 -16.12 -0.50 15.78
C PHE A 166 -14.99 -0.86 14.81
N GLY A 167 -14.05 -1.72 15.25
CA GLY A 167 -12.87 -2.06 14.46
C GLY A 167 -12.92 -3.47 13.87
N LEU A 168 -12.24 -3.65 12.73
CA LEU A 168 -11.96 -4.95 12.11
C LEU A 168 -10.55 -4.94 11.50
N ASP A 169 -9.74 -5.96 11.83
CA ASP A 169 -8.46 -6.21 11.18
C ASP A 169 -8.56 -7.43 10.24
N THR A 170 -7.72 -7.45 9.21
CA THR A 170 -7.70 -8.55 8.25
C THR A 170 -7.18 -9.85 8.85
N ALA A 171 -7.87 -10.96 8.62
CA ALA A 171 -7.37 -12.28 9.00
C ALA A 171 -6.08 -12.68 8.24
N GLU A 172 -5.72 -11.96 7.19
CA GLU A 172 -4.46 -12.13 6.47
C GLU A 172 -3.25 -11.82 7.35
N THR A 173 -3.43 -11.08 8.44
CA THR A 173 -2.43 -10.83 9.49
C THR A 173 -1.76 -12.12 9.97
N LEU A 174 -2.48 -13.25 9.99
CA LEU A 174 -1.90 -14.57 10.31
C LEU A 174 -0.77 -14.99 9.36
N THR A 175 -0.71 -14.44 8.17
CA THR A 175 0.28 -14.77 7.13
C THR A 175 1.06 -13.56 6.61
N LYS A 176 0.55 -12.35 6.83
CA LYS A 176 1.22 -11.09 6.44
C LYS A 176 2.19 -10.60 7.53
N ALA A 177 1.94 -10.92 8.80
CA ALA A 177 2.89 -10.73 9.89
C ALA A 177 3.70 -12.01 10.15
N SER A 178 4.82 -11.90 10.91
CA SER A 178 5.58 -13.09 11.30
C SER A 178 4.71 -14.06 12.12
N PRO A 179 4.62 -15.34 11.77
CA PRO A 179 3.82 -16.33 12.49
C PRO A 179 4.15 -16.43 14.00
N SER A 180 5.39 -16.17 14.39
CA SER A 180 5.80 -16.14 15.79
C SER A 180 5.14 -14.99 16.56
N ASN A 181 4.88 -13.86 15.92
CA ASN A 181 4.29 -12.68 16.54
C ASN A 181 2.77 -12.83 16.74
N VAL A 182 2.10 -13.59 15.88
CA VAL A 182 0.65 -13.80 15.92
C VAL A 182 0.23 -15.11 16.59
N LYS A 183 1.16 -15.84 17.20
CA LYS A 183 0.87 -17.16 17.81
C LYS A 183 -0.18 -17.15 18.91
N LEU A 184 -0.36 -16.02 19.62
CA LEU A 184 -1.31 -15.86 20.71
C LEU A 184 -2.69 -15.37 20.28
N VAL A 185 -2.83 -14.90 19.04
CA VAL A 185 -4.05 -14.34 18.49
C VAL A 185 -4.68 -15.26 17.44
N ASN A 186 -5.97 -15.15 17.29
CA ASN A 186 -6.75 -15.68 16.19
C ASN A 186 -7.61 -14.53 15.64
N PHE A 187 -7.93 -14.58 14.36
CA PHE A 187 -8.80 -13.60 13.72
C PHE A 187 -10.09 -14.30 13.30
N LEU A 188 -11.24 -13.68 13.61
CA LEU A 188 -12.49 -14.12 12.99
C LEU A 188 -12.43 -13.74 11.52
N ASP A 189 -12.71 -14.71 10.65
CA ASP A 189 -12.54 -14.55 9.20
C ASP A 189 -13.87 -14.78 8.47
N LYS A 190 -14.03 -14.13 7.32
CA LYS A 190 -15.18 -14.30 6.41
C LYS A 190 -16.52 -14.21 7.16
N GLU A 191 -17.35 -15.24 7.09
CA GLU A 191 -18.69 -15.25 7.70
C GLU A 191 -18.67 -15.00 9.21
N ASP A 192 -17.63 -15.43 9.93
CA ASP A 192 -17.56 -15.19 11.38
C ASP A 192 -17.16 -13.74 11.68
N MET A 193 -16.33 -13.11 10.83
CA MET A 193 -16.06 -11.68 10.86
C MET A 193 -17.34 -10.88 10.56
N PHE A 194 -18.13 -11.26 9.55
CA PHE A 194 -19.39 -10.58 9.23
C PHE A 194 -20.41 -10.68 10.38
N LYS A 195 -20.47 -11.84 11.06
CA LYS A 195 -21.32 -12.00 12.26
C LYS A 195 -20.87 -11.11 13.41
N ALA A 196 -19.54 -11.02 13.64
CA ALA A 196 -18.99 -10.14 14.67
C ALA A 196 -19.31 -8.68 14.34
N ALA A 197 -19.10 -8.24 13.10
CA ALA A 197 -19.43 -6.89 12.65
C ALA A 197 -20.92 -6.57 12.81
N GLN A 198 -21.82 -7.49 12.41
CA GLN A 198 -23.27 -7.28 12.60
C GLN A 198 -23.65 -7.18 14.07
N ALA A 199 -23.00 -7.96 14.95
CA ALA A 199 -23.24 -7.87 16.39
C ALA A 199 -22.83 -6.50 16.94
N GLN A 200 -21.72 -5.91 16.45
CA GLN A 200 -21.32 -4.55 16.85
C GLN A 200 -22.33 -3.49 16.37
N VAL A 201 -22.78 -3.60 15.12
CA VAL A 201 -23.84 -2.70 14.60
C VAL A 201 -25.09 -2.77 15.45
N ASP A 202 -25.54 -3.99 15.80
CA ASP A 202 -26.76 -4.20 16.59
C ASP A 202 -26.60 -3.64 18.02
N GLU A 203 -25.43 -3.82 18.63
CA GLU A 203 -25.08 -3.28 19.96
C GLU A 203 -25.08 -1.75 19.95
N LEU A 204 -24.41 -1.12 18.98
CA LEU A 204 -24.31 0.33 18.84
C LEU A 204 -25.68 0.97 18.57
N LYS A 205 -26.51 0.34 17.74
CA LYS A 205 -27.91 0.77 17.54
C LYS A 205 -28.74 0.66 18.80
N ALA A 206 -28.59 -0.44 19.55
CA ALA A 206 -29.28 -0.60 20.85
C ALA A 206 -28.81 0.43 21.89
N ALA A 207 -27.54 0.88 21.80
CA ALA A 207 -27.01 1.98 22.62
C ALA A 207 -27.48 3.36 22.16
N GLY A 208 -28.23 3.46 21.06
CA GLY A 208 -28.82 4.69 20.55
C GLY A 208 -27.84 5.52 19.70
N CYS A 209 -26.89 4.88 19.04
CA CYS A 209 -26.01 5.57 18.06
C CYS A 209 -26.80 5.95 16.81
N ASP A 210 -26.61 7.19 16.37
CA ASP A 210 -27.27 7.78 15.20
C ASP A 210 -26.52 7.50 13.89
N TYR A 211 -25.21 7.29 13.99
CA TYR A 211 -24.29 7.07 12.88
C TYR A 211 -23.26 5.99 13.27
N ILE A 212 -23.04 5.00 12.40
CA ILE A 212 -22.19 3.85 12.70
C ILE A 212 -21.05 3.79 11.68
N ILE A 213 -19.82 3.82 12.21
CA ILE A 213 -18.58 3.74 11.46
C ILE A 213 -17.91 2.39 11.74
N ALA A 214 -17.58 1.66 10.68
CA ALA A 214 -16.62 0.56 10.76
C ALA A 214 -15.22 1.13 10.42
N LEU A 215 -14.30 1.02 11.36
CA LEU A 215 -12.90 1.40 11.20
C LEU A 215 -12.12 0.12 10.89
N THR A 216 -11.76 -0.09 9.62
CA THR A 216 -11.32 -1.40 9.15
C THR A 216 -9.97 -1.36 8.48
N HIS A 217 -9.23 -2.47 8.58
CA HIS A 217 -7.99 -2.69 7.84
C HIS A 217 -8.13 -3.96 7.01
N LEU A 218 -8.97 -3.91 5.96
CA LEU A 218 -9.38 -5.07 5.17
C LEU A 218 -8.96 -4.97 3.70
N GLY A 219 -8.93 -3.77 3.17
CA GLY A 219 -8.64 -3.48 1.77
C GLY A 219 -9.72 -3.92 0.79
N VAL A 220 -9.39 -3.78 -0.49
CA VAL A 220 -10.27 -4.14 -1.61
C VAL A 220 -9.58 -5.02 -2.66
N ASP A 221 -8.35 -5.50 -2.39
CA ASP A 221 -7.57 -6.30 -3.31
C ASP A 221 -8.26 -7.62 -3.69
N GLU A 222 -8.11 -8.04 -4.94
CA GLU A 222 -8.73 -9.27 -5.46
C GLU A 222 -8.17 -10.55 -4.81
N GLU A 223 -6.95 -10.51 -4.25
CA GLU A 223 -6.41 -11.63 -3.49
C GLU A 223 -7.18 -11.90 -2.18
N SER A 224 -7.89 -10.88 -1.66
CA SER A 224 -8.59 -10.90 -0.36
C SER A 224 -10.09 -11.14 -0.46
N VAL A 225 -10.61 -11.63 -1.61
CA VAL A 225 -12.05 -11.89 -1.82
C VAL A 225 -12.67 -12.69 -0.66
N GLY A 226 -13.80 -12.17 -0.15
CA GLY A 226 -14.51 -12.71 1.02
C GLY A 226 -14.03 -12.13 2.35
N ARG A 227 -13.08 -11.18 2.35
CA ARG A 227 -12.54 -10.48 3.54
C ARG A 227 -12.50 -8.98 3.40
N ARG A 228 -12.75 -8.46 2.19
CA ARG A 228 -12.61 -7.05 1.84
C ARG A 228 -13.68 -6.18 2.50
N SER A 229 -13.41 -4.91 2.61
CA SER A 229 -14.39 -3.91 3.08
C SER A 229 -15.68 -3.91 2.24
N VAL A 230 -15.57 -4.13 0.92
CA VAL A 230 -16.73 -4.30 0.01
C VAL A 230 -17.55 -5.56 0.32
N ASP A 231 -16.91 -6.64 0.81
CA ASP A 231 -17.60 -7.87 1.20
C ASP A 231 -18.34 -7.65 2.53
N VAL A 232 -17.75 -6.92 3.50
CA VAL A 232 -18.41 -6.49 4.75
C VAL A 232 -19.62 -5.61 4.45
N ALA A 233 -19.47 -4.56 3.62
CA ALA A 233 -20.56 -3.67 3.22
C ALA A 233 -21.70 -4.40 2.51
N SER A 234 -21.39 -5.51 1.83
CA SER A 234 -22.39 -6.35 1.16
C SER A 234 -23.14 -7.25 2.14
N ALA A 235 -22.46 -7.78 3.16
CA ALA A 235 -23.00 -8.78 4.09
C ALA A 235 -23.64 -8.17 5.33
N VAL A 236 -23.11 -7.06 5.87
CA VAL A 236 -23.52 -6.41 7.13
C VAL A 236 -24.46 -5.25 6.84
N LYS A 237 -25.53 -5.13 7.64
CA LYS A 237 -26.53 -4.08 7.42
C LYS A 237 -26.48 -3.01 8.51
N GLY A 238 -26.47 -1.77 8.07
CA GLY A 238 -26.60 -0.62 8.95
C GLY A 238 -25.30 -0.02 9.41
N ILE A 239 -24.23 -0.26 8.66
CA ILE A 239 -23.02 0.54 8.66
C ILE A 239 -23.28 1.74 7.73
N ASP A 240 -23.01 2.96 8.21
CA ASP A 240 -23.16 4.19 7.43
C ASP A 240 -21.87 4.51 6.67
N LEU A 241 -20.72 4.29 7.32
CA LEU A 241 -19.39 4.59 6.78
C LEU A 241 -18.41 3.46 7.13
N ILE A 242 -17.59 3.06 6.15
CA ILE A 242 -16.38 2.26 6.38
C ILE A 242 -15.17 3.17 6.08
N VAL A 243 -14.29 3.32 7.06
CA VAL A 243 -12.95 3.90 6.89
C VAL A 243 -11.97 2.73 6.81
N ASP A 244 -11.32 2.56 5.67
CA ASP A 244 -10.55 1.35 5.35
C ASP A 244 -9.07 1.63 5.03
N GLY A 245 -8.23 0.61 5.17
CA GLY A 245 -6.80 0.60 4.86
C GLY A 245 -6.36 -0.65 4.08
N HIS A 246 -5.11 -1.10 4.31
CA HIS A 246 -4.50 -2.35 3.83
C HIS A 246 -4.09 -2.38 2.35
N SER A 247 -5.00 -2.12 1.43
CA SER A 247 -4.71 -2.18 -0.02
C SER A 247 -4.00 -0.94 -0.58
N HIS A 248 -3.84 0.13 0.22
CA HIS A 248 -3.32 1.43 -0.20
C HIS A 248 -4.13 2.07 -1.34
N THR A 249 -5.42 1.77 -1.41
CA THR A 249 -6.29 2.25 -2.49
C THR A 249 -6.70 3.70 -2.24
N VAL A 250 -6.56 4.55 -3.26
CA VAL A 250 -7.02 5.95 -3.22
C VAL A 250 -8.48 6.01 -3.65
N MET A 251 -9.38 6.41 -2.74
CA MET A 251 -10.84 6.52 -2.98
C MET A 251 -11.31 7.96 -2.83
N ASP A 252 -11.07 8.80 -3.86
CA ASP A 252 -11.59 10.17 -3.83
C ASP A 252 -13.12 10.20 -4.02
N GLY A 253 -13.82 10.77 -3.04
CA GLY A 253 -15.29 10.73 -2.97
C GLY A 253 -15.87 9.42 -2.43
N GLY A 254 -15.04 8.41 -2.20
CA GLY A 254 -15.43 7.09 -1.69
C GLY A 254 -16.14 6.20 -2.71
N GLU A 255 -16.37 4.95 -2.31
CA GLU A 255 -17.14 3.97 -3.07
C GLU A 255 -18.40 3.58 -2.28
N LYS A 256 -19.56 3.54 -2.95
CA LYS A 256 -20.82 3.18 -2.32
C LYS A 256 -21.21 1.74 -2.63
N VAL A 257 -21.29 0.91 -1.58
CA VAL A 257 -21.77 -0.47 -1.66
C VAL A 257 -23.05 -0.57 -0.83
N ASN A 258 -24.18 -0.85 -1.48
CA ASN A 258 -25.51 -0.76 -0.87
C ASN A 258 -25.76 0.64 -0.27
N ASP A 259 -26.02 0.72 1.06
CA ASP A 259 -26.22 1.98 1.78
C ASP A 259 -24.93 2.48 2.46
N THR A 260 -23.85 1.71 2.45
CA THR A 260 -22.58 2.00 3.11
C THR A 260 -21.63 2.75 2.16
N LEU A 261 -21.04 3.85 2.63
CA LEU A 261 -19.95 4.55 1.97
C LEU A 261 -18.61 3.98 2.47
N ILE A 262 -17.70 3.62 1.56
CA ILE A 262 -16.34 3.15 1.87
C ILE A 262 -15.35 4.22 1.45
N VAL A 263 -14.39 4.56 2.31
CA VAL A 263 -13.35 5.56 2.05
C VAL A 263 -11.97 5.03 2.44
N SER A 264 -10.95 5.41 1.69
CA SER A 264 -9.54 5.14 1.97
C SER A 264 -8.67 6.24 1.36
N THR A 265 -7.54 6.57 2.00
CA THR A 265 -6.69 7.71 1.60
C THR A 265 -5.53 7.34 0.69
N GLY A 266 -5.34 6.06 0.40
CA GLY A 266 -4.10 5.55 -0.18
C GLY A 266 -3.12 5.21 0.93
N SER A 267 -1.92 5.81 0.92
CA SER A 267 -0.90 5.54 1.93
C SER A 267 0.04 6.73 2.14
N TYR A 268 0.89 6.63 3.19
CA TYR A 268 2.04 7.51 3.42
C TYR A 268 1.69 8.98 3.67
N LEU A 269 0.46 9.25 4.14
CA LEU A 269 -0.08 10.61 4.29
C LEU A 269 0.03 11.47 3.01
N ALA A 270 0.05 10.82 1.84
CA ALA A 270 -0.05 11.54 0.57
C ALA A 270 -1.38 12.28 0.44
N ASN A 271 -2.43 11.73 1.04
CA ASN A 271 -3.72 12.35 1.20
C ASN A 271 -4.22 12.18 2.65
N VAL A 272 -5.11 13.06 3.06
CA VAL A 272 -5.96 12.91 4.26
C VAL A 272 -7.42 12.94 3.81
N GLY A 273 -8.23 12.04 4.33
CA GLY A 273 -9.64 11.97 4.00
C GLY A 273 -10.50 12.83 4.93
N THR A 274 -11.55 13.39 4.38
CA THR A 274 -12.59 14.09 5.14
C THR A 274 -13.96 13.61 4.70
N VAL A 275 -14.78 13.22 5.66
CA VAL A 275 -16.19 12.86 5.44
C VAL A 275 -17.04 13.82 6.24
N VAL A 276 -17.82 14.64 5.55
CA VAL A 276 -18.73 15.61 6.16
C VAL A 276 -20.12 15.00 6.22
N VAL A 277 -20.65 14.89 7.43
CA VAL A 277 -21.99 14.36 7.72
C VAL A 277 -22.87 15.50 8.25
N ASP A 278 -24.00 15.74 7.62
CA ASP A 278 -25.02 16.62 8.17
C ASP A 278 -25.70 15.92 9.34
N GLU A 279 -25.62 16.48 10.54
CA GLU A 279 -26.09 15.83 11.76
C GLU A 279 -27.60 15.57 11.77
N ALA A 280 -28.38 16.41 11.08
CA ALA A 280 -29.83 16.30 11.04
C ALA A 280 -30.34 15.33 9.97
N SER A 281 -29.79 15.43 8.73
CA SER A 281 -30.24 14.63 7.58
C SER A 281 -29.46 13.34 7.40
N LYS A 282 -28.25 13.24 8.00
CA LYS A 282 -27.25 12.18 7.77
C LYS A 282 -26.72 12.13 6.32
N GLU A 283 -26.95 13.18 5.56
CA GLU A 283 -26.34 13.31 4.24
C GLU A 283 -24.82 13.37 4.38
N THR A 284 -24.12 12.53 3.63
CA THR A 284 -22.68 12.30 3.77
C THR A 284 -21.98 12.62 2.46
N THR A 285 -20.88 13.38 2.55
CA THR A 285 -19.99 13.67 1.41
C THR A 285 -18.54 13.39 1.81
N ALA A 286 -17.79 12.73 0.95
CA ALA A 286 -16.39 12.41 1.17
C ALA A 286 -15.48 13.14 0.17
N LYS A 287 -14.27 13.48 0.60
CA LYS A 287 -13.24 14.11 -0.22
C LYS A 287 -11.86 13.74 0.30
N LEU A 288 -10.91 13.56 -0.60
CA LEU A 288 -9.48 13.53 -0.28
C LEU A 288 -8.85 14.92 -0.41
N ILE A 289 -7.93 15.22 0.46
CA ILE A 289 -7.10 16.43 0.42
C ILE A 289 -5.67 15.94 0.21
N SER A 290 -5.09 16.23 -0.97
CA SER A 290 -3.69 15.89 -1.27
C SER A 290 -2.72 16.78 -0.50
N ALA A 291 -1.45 16.37 -0.37
CA ALA A 291 -0.41 17.19 0.26
C ALA A 291 -0.28 18.56 -0.42
N ALA A 292 -0.36 18.61 -1.75
CA ALA A 292 -0.28 19.84 -2.52
C ALA A 292 -1.49 20.76 -2.27
N ASP A 293 -2.72 20.19 -2.29
CA ASP A 293 -3.94 20.96 -2.00
C ASP A 293 -3.98 21.44 -0.56
N TYR A 294 -3.55 20.58 0.38
CA TYR A 294 -3.46 20.96 1.79
C TYR A 294 -2.55 22.18 2.00
N ALA A 295 -1.34 22.12 1.45
CA ALA A 295 -0.38 23.23 1.54
C ALA A 295 -0.89 24.51 0.89
N ALA A 296 -1.62 24.40 -0.23
CA ALA A 296 -2.14 25.55 -0.97
C ALA A 296 -3.39 26.19 -0.33
N THR A 297 -4.26 25.40 0.31
CA THR A 297 -5.59 25.86 0.74
C THR A 297 -5.75 26.00 2.24
N ILE A 298 -5.08 25.15 3.04
CA ILE A 298 -5.21 25.12 4.50
C ILE A 298 -3.89 25.52 5.16
N GLY A 299 -2.81 24.79 4.90
CA GLY A 299 -1.45 25.13 5.32
C GLY A 299 -1.28 25.30 6.84
N LYS A 300 -2.12 24.65 7.65
CA LYS A 300 -2.02 24.64 9.11
C LYS A 300 -1.28 23.41 9.59
N TYR A 301 -0.29 23.61 10.44
CA TYR A 301 0.51 22.53 11.03
C TYR A 301 0.62 22.78 12.53
N ASP A 302 0.45 21.72 13.34
CA ASP A 302 0.64 21.83 14.78
C ASP A 302 2.15 21.84 15.09
N ASP A 303 2.62 22.95 15.71
CA ASP A 303 4.06 23.17 15.99
C ASP A 303 4.62 22.15 17.01
N ALA A 304 3.81 21.69 17.97
CA ALA A 304 4.27 20.75 18.99
C ALA A 304 4.44 19.34 18.40
N VAL A 305 3.51 18.92 17.57
CA VAL A 305 3.58 17.64 16.85
C VAL A 305 4.73 17.67 15.83
N ALA A 306 4.88 18.75 15.06
CA ALA A 306 5.99 18.91 14.13
C ALA A 306 7.35 18.82 14.82
N LYS A 307 7.48 19.47 15.98
CA LYS A 307 8.70 19.44 16.78
C LYS A 307 9.03 18.02 17.29
N LEU A 308 8.02 17.30 17.79
CA LEU A 308 8.19 15.93 18.26
C LEU A 308 8.75 15.01 17.15
N VAL A 309 8.14 15.07 15.96
CA VAL A 309 8.60 14.31 14.79
C VAL A 309 10.03 14.71 14.38
N ALA A 310 10.34 16.01 14.39
CA ALA A 310 11.68 16.50 14.01
C ALA A 310 12.78 16.09 15.00
N GLU A 311 12.49 16.03 16.31
CA GLU A 311 13.42 15.57 17.33
C GLU A 311 13.78 14.10 17.13
N ASP A 312 12.78 13.23 16.92
CA ASP A 312 13.01 11.82 16.66
C ASP A 312 13.74 11.59 15.32
N ARG A 313 13.37 12.33 14.27
CA ARG A 313 14.07 12.25 12.98
C ARG A 313 15.56 12.63 13.12
N ALA A 314 15.88 13.63 13.92
CA ALA A 314 17.27 14.02 14.14
C ALA A 314 18.07 12.90 14.83
N GLU A 315 17.48 12.19 15.80
CA GLU A 315 18.10 11.04 16.46
C GLU A 315 18.32 9.88 15.48
N VAL A 316 17.31 9.49 14.72
CA VAL A 316 17.40 8.42 13.72
C VAL A 316 18.43 8.75 12.65
N THR A 317 18.44 10.00 12.15
CA THR A 317 19.43 10.46 11.18
C THR A 317 20.84 10.35 11.72
N ALA A 318 21.07 10.75 12.97
CA ALA A 318 22.39 10.62 13.60
C ALA A 318 22.82 9.15 13.71
N ALA A 319 21.89 8.24 13.98
CA ALA A 319 22.17 6.81 14.07
C ALA A 319 22.46 6.16 12.70
N TYR A 320 21.74 6.55 11.63
CA TYR A 320 21.70 5.83 10.36
C TYR A 320 22.34 6.54 9.15
N SER A 321 22.86 7.75 9.32
CA SER A 321 23.41 8.56 8.22
C SER A 321 24.74 8.07 7.64
N LYS A 322 25.37 7.03 8.23
CA LYS A 322 26.66 6.54 7.74
C LYS A 322 26.53 5.94 6.35
N VAL A 323 27.14 6.59 5.36
CA VAL A 323 27.29 6.07 4.01
C VAL A 323 28.39 4.99 4.01
N PHE A 324 28.12 3.84 3.38
CA PHE A 324 29.06 2.74 3.28
C PHE A 324 29.18 2.15 1.86
N ALA A 325 28.30 2.53 0.95
CA ALA A 325 28.26 2.07 -0.42
C ALA A 325 27.64 3.12 -1.35
N LYS A 326 27.57 2.82 -2.64
CA LYS A 326 26.80 3.58 -3.61
C LYS A 326 26.17 2.67 -4.67
N THR A 327 25.17 3.15 -5.35
CA THR A 327 24.67 2.54 -6.58
C THR A 327 24.86 3.48 -7.77
N ASP A 328 25.33 2.93 -8.90
CA ASP A 328 25.48 3.65 -10.17
C ASP A 328 24.22 3.50 -11.05
N VAL A 329 23.22 2.74 -10.61
CA VAL A 329 22.00 2.40 -11.35
C VAL A 329 20.76 2.59 -10.47
N HIS A 330 19.61 2.87 -11.10
CA HIS A 330 18.33 2.77 -10.45
C HIS A 330 18.02 1.31 -10.11
N LEU A 331 17.58 1.05 -8.87
CA LEU A 331 17.16 -0.27 -8.41
C LEU A 331 15.65 -0.25 -8.17
N GLU A 332 14.91 -1.02 -8.94
CA GLU A 332 13.45 -1.03 -8.98
C GLU A 332 12.85 -1.86 -7.84
N GLY A 333 12.10 -1.22 -6.95
CA GLY A 333 11.40 -1.82 -5.82
C GLY A 333 9.94 -1.37 -5.69
N THR A 334 9.37 -0.78 -6.76
CA THR A 334 7.95 -0.37 -6.78
C THR A 334 7.03 -1.55 -6.51
N LYS A 335 6.09 -1.41 -5.58
CA LYS A 335 5.14 -2.46 -5.14
C LYS A 335 4.50 -3.20 -6.32
N ALA A 336 4.00 -2.45 -7.31
CA ALA A 336 3.30 -3.03 -8.45
C ALA A 336 4.18 -3.92 -9.35
N ILE A 337 5.51 -3.74 -9.31
CA ILE A 337 6.46 -4.46 -10.17
C ILE A 337 7.14 -5.58 -9.39
N VAL A 338 7.76 -5.28 -8.24
CA VAL A 338 8.53 -6.25 -7.45
C VAL A 338 7.67 -7.40 -6.89
N ARG A 339 6.35 -7.24 -6.88
CA ARG A 339 5.39 -8.25 -6.43
C ARG A 339 4.69 -9.03 -7.55
N SER A 340 5.09 -8.82 -8.80
CA SER A 340 4.51 -9.51 -9.97
C SER A 340 5.51 -9.86 -11.06
N GLU A 341 6.70 -9.23 -11.04
CA GLU A 341 7.76 -9.43 -12.04
C GLU A 341 9.15 -9.44 -11.39
N GLU A 342 10.15 -9.98 -12.10
CA GLU A 342 11.55 -9.89 -11.70
C GLU A 342 12.03 -8.44 -11.75
N THR A 343 12.75 -7.99 -10.71
CA THR A 343 13.36 -6.67 -10.67
C THR A 343 14.85 -6.75 -10.36
N ASN A 344 15.62 -5.75 -10.80
CA ASN A 344 17.04 -5.69 -10.51
C ASN A 344 17.35 -5.50 -9.00
N LEU A 345 16.47 -4.84 -8.24
CA LEU A 345 16.58 -4.79 -6.78
C LEU A 345 16.25 -6.17 -6.17
N GLY A 346 15.24 -6.85 -6.71
CA GLY A 346 14.90 -8.22 -6.33
C GLY A 346 16.07 -9.18 -6.55
N ASP A 347 16.73 -9.10 -7.69
CA ASP A 347 17.94 -9.88 -7.98
C ASP A 347 19.07 -9.57 -6.99
N PHE A 348 19.34 -8.27 -6.74
CA PHE A 348 20.38 -7.84 -5.81
C PHE A 348 20.11 -8.35 -4.38
N THR A 349 18.86 -8.29 -3.90
CA THR A 349 18.49 -8.76 -2.58
C THR A 349 18.59 -10.28 -2.45
N ALA A 350 18.17 -11.02 -3.47
CA ALA A 350 18.30 -12.48 -3.48
C ALA A 350 19.77 -12.93 -3.56
N ASP A 351 20.61 -12.22 -4.35
CA ASP A 351 22.06 -12.48 -4.40
C ASP A 351 22.73 -12.20 -3.06
N ALA A 352 22.31 -11.15 -2.35
CA ALA A 352 22.81 -10.85 -1.01
C ALA A 352 22.46 -11.96 0.00
N TYR A 353 21.22 -12.47 -0.04
CA TYR A 353 20.85 -13.63 0.78
C TYR A 353 21.72 -14.86 0.46
N LEU A 354 21.87 -15.17 -0.82
CA LEU A 354 22.68 -16.29 -1.27
C LEU A 354 24.15 -16.16 -0.82
N TYR A 355 24.71 -14.95 -0.91
CA TYR A 355 26.06 -14.64 -0.43
C TYR A 355 26.17 -14.88 1.08
N THR A 356 25.26 -14.32 1.88
CA THR A 356 25.24 -14.46 3.32
C THR A 356 25.10 -15.92 3.74
N GLY A 357 24.21 -16.69 3.11
CA GLY A 357 24.04 -18.11 3.40
C GLY A 357 25.30 -18.93 3.08
N LYS A 358 25.95 -18.68 1.93
CA LYS A 358 27.21 -19.35 1.56
C LYS A 358 28.32 -19.01 2.54
N LYS A 359 28.47 -17.74 2.89
CA LYS A 359 29.44 -17.24 3.87
C LYS A 359 29.21 -17.88 5.25
N TYR A 360 27.96 -17.93 5.72
CA TYR A 360 27.62 -18.55 6.99
C TYR A 360 28.02 -20.03 7.06
N VAL A 361 27.76 -20.79 5.99
CA VAL A 361 28.13 -22.21 5.90
C VAL A 361 29.65 -22.39 5.90
N GLU A 362 30.40 -21.54 5.21
CA GLU A 362 31.86 -21.56 5.14
C GLU A 362 32.48 -21.20 6.51
N ASP A 363 32.07 -20.07 7.11
CA ASP A 363 32.59 -19.57 8.38
C ASP A 363 32.37 -20.58 9.52
N ASN A 364 31.22 -21.25 9.54
CA ASN A 364 30.84 -22.24 10.54
C ASN A 364 31.23 -23.68 10.17
N LYS A 365 31.85 -23.91 9.00
CA LYS A 365 32.30 -25.22 8.51
C LYS A 365 31.23 -26.31 8.57
N LEU A 366 30.00 -25.96 8.16
CA LEU A 366 28.83 -26.83 8.33
C LEU A 366 28.82 -28.04 7.38
N GLY A 367 29.61 -28.06 6.32
CA GLY A 367 29.71 -29.17 5.38
C GLY A 367 28.46 -29.42 4.53
N ILE A 368 27.55 -28.45 4.47
CA ILE A 368 26.39 -28.45 3.58
C ILE A 368 26.60 -27.49 2.42
N SER A 369 25.92 -27.72 1.29
CA SER A 369 25.87 -26.78 0.16
C SER A 369 24.69 -25.83 0.32
N VAL A 370 24.86 -24.59 -0.11
CA VAL A 370 23.78 -23.62 -0.29
C VAL A 370 23.48 -23.56 -1.80
N ASP A 371 22.26 -23.88 -2.19
CA ASP A 371 21.91 -24.04 -3.60
C ASP A 371 21.31 -22.78 -4.23
N CYS A 372 20.43 -22.08 -3.50
CA CYS A 372 19.70 -20.93 -4.02
C CYS A 372 19.19 -20.01 -2.90
N ALA A 373 18.58 -18.89 -3.26
CA ALA A 373 17.92 -17.98 -2.34
C ALA A 373 16.61 -17.44 -2.93
N ILE A 374 15.69 -17.06 -2.03
CA ILE A 374 14.43 -16.40 -2.37
C ILE A 374 14.24 -15.21 -1.42
N SER A 375 14.06 -14.02 -2.00
CA SER A 375 13.61 -12.82 -1.31
C SER A 375 12.17 -12.53 -1.75
N ASN A 376 11.23 -12.46 -0.83
CA ASN A 376 9.84 -12.17 -1.19
C ASN A 376 9.65 -10.69 -1.56
N GLY A 377 8.90 -10.41 -2.62
CA GLY A 377 8.65 -9.05 -3.11
C GLY A 377 7.98 -8.14 -2.08
N GLY A 378 7.20 -8.72 -1.15
CA GLY A 378 6.60 -8.01 -0.02
C GLY A 378 7.61 -7.46 0.99
N GLY A 379 8.77 -8.10 1.11
CA GLY A 379 9.88 -7.64 1.95
C GLY A 379 10.56 -6.37 1.42
N ILE A 380 10.51 -6.14 0.10
CA ILE A 380 11.14 -5.00 -0.57
C ILE A 380 10.14 -3.85 -0.64
N ARG A 381 10.42 -2.74 0.05
CA ARG A 381 9.43 -1.67 0.30
C ARG A 381 9.65 -0.39 -0.50
N THR A 382 10.81 -0.20 -1.12
CA THR A 382 11.13 1.02 -1.88
C THR A 382 12.16 0.75 -2.97
N SER A 383 12.18 1.62 -3.99
CA SER A 383 13.24 1.70 -4.99
C SER A 383 14.43 2.50 -4.46
N VAL A 384 15.59 2.37 -5.10
CA VAL A 384 16.79 3.14 -4.78
C VAL A 384 17.29 3.86 -6.02
N GLU A 385 17.43 5.18 -5.92
CA GLU A 385 18.00 6.00 -6.97
C GLU A 385 19.55 5.92 -6.98
N PRO A 386 20.21 6.21 -8.11
CA PRO A 386 21.65 6.30 -8.16
C PRO A 386 22.20 7.31 -7.15
N GLY A 387 23.19 6.90 -6.37
CA GLY A 387 23.76 7.75 -5.32
C GLY A 387 24.38 6.96 -4.17
N ASP A 388 24.56 7.65 -3.05
CA ASP A 388 25.09 7.07 -1.81
C ASP A 388 24.06 6.15 -1.14
N ILE A 389 24.54 5.05 -0.56
CA ILE A 389 23.76 4.10 0.21
C ILE A 389 24.19 4.17 1.68
N SER A 390 23.26 4.56 2.55
CA SER A 390 23.40 4.59 3.99
C SER A 390 22.63 3.45 4.67
N MET A 391 22.74 3.31 5.97
CA MET A 391 21.90 2.38 6.74
C MET A 391 20.42 2.76 6.62
N ASP A 392 20.10 4.06 6.59
CA ASP A 392 18.74 4.55 6.37
C ASP A 392 18.13 4.00 5.07
N THR A 393 18.88 4.05 3.96
CA THR A 393 18.48 3.46 2.66
C THR A 393 18.14 1.98 2.79
N LEU A 394 18.98 1.20 3.47
CA LEU A 394 18.79 -0.26 3.55
C LEU A 394 17.64 -0.67 4.46
N VAL A 395 17.49 0.00 5.60
CA VAL A 395 16.36 -0.27 6.51
C VAL A 395 15.05 0.16 5.86
N THR A 396 15.07 1.17 4.99
CA THR A 396 13.88 1.52 4.21
C THR A 396 13.55 0.46 3.14
N ILE A 397 14.54 -0.22 2.57
CA ILE A 397 14.30 -1.38 1.69
C ILE A 397 13.69 -2.54 2.50
N PHE A 398 14.31 -2.90 3.64
CA PHE A 398 13.93 -4.01 4.50
C PHE A 398 13.61 -3.53 5.93
N PRO A 399 12.40 -2.99 6.19
CA PRO A 399 12.10 -2.39 7.49
C PRO A 399 11.67 -3.40 8.58
N PHE A 400 11.53 -4.68 8.25
CA PHE A 400 10.96 -5.69 9.16
C PHE A 400 11.97 -6.28 10.15
N GLY A 401 13.28 -6.15 9.87
CA GLY A 401 14.33 -6.65 10.74
C GLY A 401 14.36 -8.18 10.83
N ASN A 402 14.07 -8.86 9.74
CA ASN A 402 14.19 -10.32 9.68
C ASN A 402 15.66 -10.76 9.65
N ASN A 403 15.96 -11.91 10.24
CA ASN A 403 17.23 -12.58 10.02
C ASN A 403 17.22 -13.36 8.70
N VAL A 404 18.39 -13.47 8.08
CA VAL A 404 18.59 -14.40 6.97
C VAL A 404 18.70 -15.84 7.51
N CYS A 405 17.94 -16.75 6.96
CA CYS A 405 17.83 -18.14 7.40
C CYS A 405 18.16 -19.12 6.28
N LEU A 406 18.64 -20.31 6.62
CA LEU A 406 18.84 -21.44 5.72
C LEU A 406 17.81 -22.52 6.02
N VAL A 407 17.13 -23.01 5.01
CA VAL A 407 16.17 -24.13 5.13
C VAL A 407 16.46 -25.17 4.05
N THR A 408 16.56 -26.45 4.42
CA THR A 408 16.70 -27.53 3.43
C THR A 408 15.35 -28.18 3.18
N ILE A 409 14.90 -28.10 1.94
CA ILE A 409 13.63 -28.65 1.45
C ILE A 409 13.86 -29.56 0.24
N THR A 410 12.87 -30.40 -0.11
CA THR A 410 12.87 -31.17 -1.34
C THR A 410 12.59 -30.27 -2.56
N GLY A 411 13.04 -30.69 -3.75
CA GLY A 411 12.69 -30.00 -4.98
C GLY A 411 11.18 -29.93 -5.24
N ALA A 412 10.43 -30.95 -4.83
CA ALA A 412 8.98 -30.93 -4.90
C ALA A 412 8.36 -29.79 -4.05
N GLN A 413 8.88 -29.56 -2.84
CA GLN A 413 8.47 -28.45 -1.97
C GLN A 413 8.88 -27.09 -2.57
N LEU A 414 10.09 -26.99 -3.15
CA LEU A 414 10.53 -25.79 -3.83
C LEU A 414 9.61 -25.43 -5.00
N LEU A 415 9.22 -26.42 -5.81
CA LEU A 415 8.29 -26.22 -6.92
C LEU A 415 6.92 -25.77 -6.43
N GLU A 416 6.40 -26.37 -5.36
CA GLU A 416 5.14 -25.98 -4.75
C GLU A 416 5.19 -24.52 -4.24
N ILE A 417 6.28 -24.12 -3.56
CA ILE A 417 6.49 -22.74 -3.08
C ILE A 417 6.42 -21.75 -4.24
N LEU A 418 7.21 -21.96 -5.31
CA LEU A 418 7.25 -21.02 -6.43
C LEU A 418 5.88 -20.90 -7.13
N GLU A 419 5.14 -22.01 -7.23
CA GLU A 419 3.82 -21.98 -7.85
C GLU A 419 2.77 -21.33 -6.94
N ALA A 420 2.79 -21.61 -5.64
CA ALA A 420 1.91 -20.95 -4.67
C ALA A 420 2.19 -19.44 -4.58
N SER A 421 3.48 -19.04 -4.62
CA SER A 421 3.88 -17.63 -4.50
C SER A 421 3.65 -16.80 -5.78
N THR A 422 3.13 -17.42 -6.83
CA THR A 422 2.79 -16.75 -8.11
C THR A 422 1.33 -17.00 -8.51
N PHE A 423 0.49 -17.45 -7.56
CA PHE A 423 -0.86 -17.93 -7.87
C PHE A 423 -1.74 -16.91 -8.58
N CYS A 424 -1.64 -15.64 -8.24
CA CYS A 424 -2.45 -14.56 -8.80
C CYS A 424 -1.73 -13.74 -9.89
N THR A 425 -0.45 -14.02 -10.19
CA THR A 425 0.27 -13.28 -11.25
C THR A 425 -0.51 -13.31 -12.58
N PRO A 426 -0.76 -12.13 -13.24
CA PRO A 426 -0.02 -10.86 -13.13
C PRO A 426 -0.43 -9.91 -11.98
N GLU A 427 -1.46 -10.23 -11.21
CA GLU A 427 -1.79 -9.46 -10.02
C GLU A 427 -0.66 -9.56 -8.98
N THR A 428 -0.58 -8.56 -8.10
CA THR A 428 0.51 -8.46 -7.11
C THR A 428 0.28 -9.34 -5.91
N ILE A 429 1.35 -9.98 -5.41
CA ILE A 429 1.34 -10.70 -4.13
C ILE A 429 2.63 -10.44 -3.35
N GLY A 430 2.53 -10.25 -2.03
CA GLY A 430 3.70 -10.10 -1.14
C GLY A 430 4.67 -11.27 -1.23
N GLY A 431 4.15 -12.47 -1.42
CA GLY A 431 4.94 -13.69 -1.57
C GLY A 431 5.70 -13.83 -2.89
N PHE A 432 5.54 -12.94 -3.89
CA PHE A 432 6.21 -13.08 -5.19
C PHE A 432 7.73 -13.28 -5.04
N PRO A 433 8.30 -14.37 -5.63
CA PRO A 433 9.67 -14.76 -5.34
C PRO A 433 10.67 -14.05 -6.25
N GLN A 434 11.50 -13.19 -5.69
CA GLN A 434 12.73 -12.71 -6.31
C GLN A 434 13.84 -13.73 -5.98
N VAL A 435 14.56 -14.24 -6.97
CA VAL A 435 15.36 -15.46 -6.79
C VAL A 435 16.85 -15.28 -7.15
N ALA A 436 17.72 -16.06 -6.47
CA ALA A 436 19.10 -16.24 -6.85
C ALA A 436 19.45 -17.74 -6.91
N GLY A 437 20.18 -18.12 -7.96
CA GLY A 437 20.52 -19.52 -8.20
C GLY A 437 19.35 -20.40 -8.66
N ILE A 438 18.21 -19.82 -9.00
CA ILE A 438 17.05 -20.50 -9.59
C ILE A 438 16.75 -19.83 -10.94
N GLU A 439 16.45 -20.64 -11.94
CA GLU A 439 15.86 -20.19 -13.20
C GLU A 439 14.53 -20.94 -13.41
N TYR A 440 13.45 -20.18 -13.62
CA TYR A 440 12.14 -20.79 -13.84
C TYR A 440 11.26 -20.01 -14.82
N THR A 441 10.30 -20.72 -15.39
CA THR A 441 9.24 -20.16 -16.24
C THR A 441 7.91 -20.23 -15.50
N LEU A 442 7.16 -19.12 -15.49
CA LEU A 442 5.79 -19.03 -15.03
C LEU A 442 4.87 -18.84 -16.22
N ASP A 443 3.95 -19.74 -16.44
CA ASP A 443 2.91 -19.65 -17.47
C ASP A 443 1.60 -19.11 -16.88
N THR A 444 1.35 -17.82 -17.07
CA THR A 444 0.13 -17.17 -16.58
C THR A 444 -1.09 -17.44 -17.45
N THR A 445 -0.93 -18.13 -18.60
CA THR A 445 -2.06 -18.56 -19.42
C THR A 445 -2.78 -19.79 -18.83
N VAL A 446 -2.11 -20.49 -17.91
CA VAL A 446 -2.67 -21.61 -17.16
C VAL A 446 -3.28 -21.08 -15.85
N PRO A 447 -4.56 -21.32 -15.58
CA PRO A 447 -5.19 -20.88 -14.34
C PRO A 447 -4.59 -21.62 -13.12
N TYR A 448 -4.48 -20.93 -11.99
CA TYR A 448 -4.13 -21.55 -10.73
C TYR A 448 -5.35 -22.30 -10.17
N GLU A 449 -5.16 -23.53 -9.75
CA GLU A 449 -6.19 -24.34 -9.10
C GLU A 449 -5.81 -24.56 -7.63
N ASN A 450 -6.69 -24.16 -6.71
CA ASN A 450 -6.50 -24.35 -5.28
C ASN A 450 -6.56 -25.84 -4.92
N GLY A 451 -5.51 -26.30 -4.24
CA GLY A 451 -5.46 -27.60 -3.54
C GLY A 451 -5.92 -27.47 -2.08
N ALA A 452 -5.19 -28.12 -1.17
CA ALA A 452 -5.45 -28.02 0.26
C ALA A 452 -5.05 -26.65 0.80
N GLN A 453 -5.86 -26.07 1.68
CA GLN A 453 -5.49 -24.86 2.42
C GLN A 453 -4.31 -25.15 3.35
N TYR A 454 -3.33 -24.26 3.39
CA TYR A 454 -2.23 -24.36 4.34
C TYR A 454 -2.72 -24.18 5.78
N PRO A 455 -2.18 -24.92 6.74
CA PRO A 455 -2.56 -24.79 8.15
C PRO A 455 -2.33 -23.36 8.68
N ASN A 456 -3.33 -22.81 9.35
CA ASN A 456 -3.31 -21.45 9.92
C ASN A 456 -2.94 -20.38 8.87
N SER A 457 -3.38 -20.52 7.65
CA SER A 457 -3.07 -19.64 6.54
C SER A 457 -4.34 -19.31 5.74
N THR A 458 -4.35 -18.18 5.08
CA THR A 458 -5.38 -17.81 4.11
C THR A 458 -5.09 -18.35 2.71
N TYR A 459 -3.88 -18.89 2.49
CA TYR A 459 -3.40 -19.40 1.20
C TYR A 459 -3.59 -20.90 1.03
N TYR A 460 -3.47 -21.35 -0.20
CA TYR A 460 -3.69 -22.74 -0.63
C TYR A 460 -2.48 -23.28 -1.38
N ALA A 461 -2.19 -24.55 -1.19
CA ALA A 461 -1.27 -25.26 -2.07
C ALA A 461 -1.84 -25.32 -3.50
N PRO A 462 -1.02 -25.40 -4.55
CA PRO A 462 -1.50 -25.73 -5.88
C PRO A 462 -2.10 -27.15 -5.88
N ALA A 463 -3.24 -27.32 -6.56
CA ALA A 463 -3.87 -28.64 -6.69
C ALA A 463 -2.92 -29.64 -7.39
N LYS A 464 -2.06 -29.14 -8.28
CA LYS A 464 -1.06 -29.90 -9.01
C LYS A 464 0.18 -29.06 -9.23
N PRO A 465 1.20 -29.13 -8.34
CA PRO A 465 2.46 -28.43 -8.51
C PRO A 465 3.12 -28.72 -9.86
N GLY A 466 3.66 -27.70 -10.51
CA GLY A 466 4.27 -27.78 -11.84
C GLY A 466 3.27 -27.59 -12.99
N SER A 467 2.05 -27.13 -12.71
CA SER A 467 1.07 -26.79 -13.76
C SER A 467 1.42 -25.48 -14.46
N ARG A 468 1.85 -24.47 -13.68
CA ARG A 468 2.17 -23.12 -14.14
C ARG A 468 3.66 -22.83 -14.08
N VAL A 469 4.34 -23.39 -13.06
CA VAL A 469 5.78 -23.16 -12.84
C VAL A 469 6.59 -24.34 -13.35
N THR A 470 7.62 -24.05 -14.14
CA THR A 470 8.64 -25.00 -14.59
C THR A 470 10.00 -24.50 -14.15
N ILE A 471 10.63 -25.14 -13.16
CA ILE A 471 12.00 -24.83 -12.75
C ILE A 471 12.96 -25.47 -13.77
N THR A 472 13.77 -24.65 -14.40
CA THR A 472 14.75 -25.08 -15.42
C THR A 472 16.02 -25.54 -14.75
N SER A 473 16.56 -24.73 -13.82
CA SER A 473 17.81 -25.04 -13.13
C SER A 473 17.81 -24.54 -11.69
N VAL A 474 18.60 -25.20 -10.85
CA VAL A 474 18.97 -24.74 -9.50
C VAL A 474 20.48 -24.87 -9.36
N ASN A 475 21.14 -23.77 -8.97
CA ASN A 475 22.60 -23.65 -8.87
C ASN A 475 23.31 -24.09 -10.18
N GLY A 476 22.75 -23.68 -11.34
CA GLY A 476 23.27 -23.99 -12.67
C GLY A 476 23.17 -25.48 -13.06
N GLN A 477 22.45 -26.31 -12.29
CA GLN A 477 22.20 -27.71 -12.58
C GLN A 477 20.73 -27.94 -12.93
N PRO A 478 20.40 -28.89 -13.83
CA PRO A 478 19.03 -29.23 -14.12
C PRO A 478 18.24 -29.53 -12.85
N PHE A 479 17.01 -29.02 -12.76
CA PHE A 479 16.15 -29.22 -11.60
C PHE A 479 15.77 -30.70 -11.41
N ASP A 480 15.78 -31.16 -10.17
CA ASP A 480 15.32 -32.49 -9.76
C ASP A 480 14.38 -32.39 -8.55
N ALA A 481 13.12 -32.73 -8.74
CA ALA A 481 12.10 -32.68 -7.69
C ALA A 481 12.37 -33.62 -6.49
N ALA A 482 13.17 -34.68 -6.70
CA ALA A 482 13.54 -35.62 -5.66
C ALA A 482 14.78 -35.23 -4.86
N LYS A 483 15.57 -34.26 -5.35
CA LYS A 483 16.77 -33.76 -4.66
C LYS A 483 16.38 -32.79 -3.53
N ASN A 484 17.19 -32.77 -2.47
CA ASN A 484 17.12 -31.72 -1.45
C ASN A 484 17.94 -30.52 -1.86
N TYR A 485 17.39 -29.33 -1.64
CA TYR A 485 18.05 -28.04 -1.86
C TYR A 485 18.07 -27.25 -0.56
N THR A 486 19.21 -26.61 -0.26
CA THR A 486 19.30 -25.65 0.82
C THR A 486 19.04 -24.25 0.25
N VAL A 487 17.92 -23.70 0.65
CA VAL A 487 17.40 -22.40 0.22
C VAL A 487 17.69 -21.36 1.30
N VAL A 488 18.17 -20.17 0.90
CA VAL A 488 18.33 -19.03 1.80
C VAL A 488 17.11 -18.14 1.66
N VAL A 489 16.50 -17.78 2.79
CA VAL A 489 15.28 -16.99 2.87
C VAL A 489 15.37 -16.04 4.08
N ASN A 490 14.42 -15.13 4.24
CA ASN A 490 14.30 -14.40 5.49
C ASN A 490 13.50 -15.18 6.56
N GLY A 491 13.56 -14.72 7.81
CA GLY A 491 12.89 -15.39 8.95
C GLY A 491 11.38 -15.49 8.78
N PHE A 492 10.72 -14.44 8.26
CA PHE A 492 9.30 -14.44 7.97
C PHE A 492 8.91 -15.57 6.99
N GLN A 493 9.67 -15.75 5.89
CA GLN A 493 9.45 -16.85 4.96
C GLN A 493 9.73 -18.21 5.61
N ALA A 494 10.83 -18.32 6.37
CA ALA A 494 11.22 -19.57 7.05
C ALA A 494 10.15 -20.06 8.04
N GLU A 495 9.43 -19.12 8.68
CA GLU A 495 8.30 -19.40 9.58
C GLU A 495 6.98 -19.69 8.83
N GLY A 496 6.95 -19.63 7.50
CA GLY A 496 5.79 -19.94 6.67
C GLY A 496 4.89 -18.75 6.37
N GLY A 497 5.40 -17.53 6.52
CA GLY A 497 4.71 -16.30 6.12
C GLY A 497 4.33 -16.31 4.64
N ASP A 498 3.33 -15.54 4.25
CA ASP A 498 2.72 -15.57 2.91
C ASP A 498 2.40 -17.01 2.47
N THR A 499 2.89 -17.43 1.33
CA THR A 499 2.67 -18.75 0.72
C THR A 499 3.78 -19.77 1.02
N TYR A 500 4.72 -19.43 1.94
CA TYR A 500 5.95 -20.19 2.16
C TYR A 500 5.82 -21.35 3.17
N TYR A 501 4.61 -21.83 3.44
CA TYR A 501 4.33 -22.90 4.40
C TYR A 501 5.28 -24.11 4.28
N GLN A 502 5.67 -24.51 3.07
CA GLN A 502 6.55 -25.67 2.87
C GLN A 502 7.95 -25.49 3.47
N LEU A 503 8.40 -24.27 3.74
CA LEU A 503 9.66 -24.03 4.45
C LEU A 503 9.60 -24.53 5.90
N THR A 504 8.44 -24.47 6.55
CA THR A 504 8.25 -25.00 7.91
C THR A 504 8.39 -26.52 8.00
N GLN A 505 8.35 -27.20 6.85
CA GLN A 505 8.48 -28.65 6.72
C GLN A 505 9.90 -29.08 6.33
N GLY A 506 10.86 -28.15 6.35
CA GLY A 506 12.25 -28.38 6.00
C GLY A 506 12.92 -29.40 6.92
N SER A 507 13.87 -30.15 6.36
CA SER A 507 14.66 -31.13 7.09
C SER A 507 15.85 -30.56 7.88
N TYR A 508 16.22 -29.29 7.59
CA TYR A 508 17.27 -28.53 8.27
C TYR A 508 16.87 -27.07 8.32
N PHE A 509 17.18 -26.42 9.44
CA PHE A 509 17.00 -24.98 9.66
C PHE A 509 18.22 -24.40 10.37
N ALA A 510 18.67 -23.21 9.95
CA ALA A 510 19.65 -22.41 10.68
C ALA A 510 19.32 -20.92 10.51
N ASP A 511 19.29 -20.21 11.64
CA ASP A 511 19.29 -18.75 11.67
C ASP A 511 20.74 -18.27 11.64
N THR A 512 21.05 -17.37 10.71
CA THR A 512 22.42 -16.81 10.60
C THR A 512 22.69 -15.71 11.64
N ASN A 513 21.68 -15.19 12.31
CA ASN A 513 21.70 -13.97 13.14
C ASN A 513 22.20 -12.72 12.37
N VAL A 514 22.13 -12.73 11.05
CA VAL A 514 22.42 -11.58 10.18
C VAL A 514 21.09 -11.02 9.71
N LEU A 515 20.83 -9.75 10.05
CA LEU A 515 19.62 -9.05 9.55
C LEU A 515 19.65 -8.95 8.02
N ASP A 516 18.48 -9.01 7.40
CA ASP A 516 18.29 -8.87 5.95
C ASP A 516 18.92 -7.58 5.40
N CYS A 517 18.74 -6.43 6.06
CA CYS A 517 19.43 -5.20 5.68
C CYS A 517 20.97 -5.30 5.84
N ASN A 518 21.48 -6.02 6.82
CA ASN A 518 22.93 -6.24 7.00
C ASN A 518 23.50 -7.17 5.92
N SER A 519 22.73 -8.12 5.42
CA SER A 519 23.13 -8.98 4.31
C SER A 519 23.46 -8.16 3.04
N LEU A 520 22.69 -7.09 2.78
CA LEU A 520 22.96 -6.16 1.68
C LEU A 520 24.30 -5.44 1.87
N ILE A 521 24.63 -5.03 3.12
CA ILE A 521 25.93 -4.41 3.44
C ILE A 521 27.07 -5.36 3.14
N GLU A 522 27.01 -6.59 3.64
CA GLU A 522 28.05 -7.59 3.44
C GLU A 522 28.25 -7.87 1.95
N TYR A 523 27.15 -7.99 1.21
CA TYR A 523 27.21 -8.29 -0.22
C TYR A 523 27.78 -7.12 -1.02
N VAL A 524 27.30 -5.88 -0.82
CA VAL A 524 27.83 -4.72 -1.55
C VAL A 524 29.30 -4.46 -1.23
N GLN A 525 29.76 -4.75 -0.01
CA GLN A 525 31.18 -4.68 0.34
C GLN A 525 32.00 -5.71 -0.44
N SER A 526 31.48 -6.90 -0.70
CA SER A 526 32.12 -7.89 -1.57
C SER A 526 32.25 -7.42 -3.03
N LEU A 527 31.37 -6.50 -3.44
CA LEU A 527 31.40 -5.79 -4.74
C LEU A 527 32.25 -4.50 -4.71
N ASN A 528 33.14 -4.35 -3.74
CA ASN A 528 33.96 -3.15 -3.52
C ASN A 528 33.15 -1.87 -3.24
N GLY A 529 31.98 -1.99 -2.64
CA GLY A 529 31.15 -0.87 -2.21
C GLY A 529 30.33 -0.22 -3.32
N VAL A 530 30.18 -0.85 -4.48
CA VAL A 530 29.45 -0.30 -5.62
C VAL A 530 28.49 -1.33 -6.21
N ILE A 531 27.21 -0.97 -6.31
CA ILE A 531 26.22 -1.70 -7.12
C ILE A 531 26.30 -1.10 -8.53
N GLY A 532 26.88 -1.84 -9.46
CA GLY A 532 27.26 -1.34 -10.77
C GLY A 532 26.28 -1.74 -11.88
N GLN A 533 26.80 -1.68 -13.12
CA GLN A 533 26.01 -1.93 -14.34
C GLN A 533 25.52 -3.37 -14.47
N GLU A 534 26.04 -4.31 -13.71
CA GLU A 534 25.54 -5.69 -13.61
C GLU A 534 24.07 -5.74 -13.13
N TYR A 535 23.63 -4.74 -12.35
CA TYR A 535 22.25 -4.57 -11.90
C TYR A 535 21.48 -3.47 -12.64
N ALA A 536 21.92 -3.04 -13.83
CA ALA A 536 21.19 -2.02 -14.61
C ALA A 536 19.81 -2.50 -15.11
N LYS A 537 19.58 -3.80 -15.11
CA LYS A 537 18.31 -4.45 -15.50
C LYS A 537 18.17 -5.80 -14.79
N PRO A 538 16.96 -6.39 -14.75
CA PRO A 538 16.74 -7.77 -14.28
C PRO A 538 17.64 -8.77 -15.01
N GLN A 539 18.06 -9.82 -14.30
CA GLN A 539 19.02 -10.83 -14.77
C GLN A 539 18.40 -11.88 -15.72
N GLY A 540 17.06 -11.93 -15.82
CA GLY A 540 16.32 -12.88 -16.64
C GLY A 540 16.21 -14.27 -16.03
N ARG A 541 16.15 -14.34 -14.70
CA ARG A 541 15.99 -15.58 -13.91
C ARG A 541 14.56 -16.09 -13.95
N ILE A 542 13.61 -15.18 -14.18
CA ILE A 542 12.17 -15.43 -14.20
C ILE A 542 11.63 -15.13 -15.59
N THR A 543 11.16 -16.15 -16.28
CA THR A 543 10.46 -15.98 -17.56
C THR A 543 8.96 -16.06 -17.36
N ILE A 544 8.21 -15.00 -17.65
CA ILE A 544 6.75 -14.98 -17.54
C ILE A 544 6.13 -15.10 -18.92
N ILE A 545 5.41 -16.21 -19.18
CA ILE A 545 4.59 -16.39 -20.37
C ILE A 545 3.26 -15.72 -20.10
N LYS A 546 2.94 -14.69 -20.89
CA LYS A 546 1.66 -13.97 -20.85
C LYS A 546 0.80 -14.45 -22.01
N ALA A 547 -0.54 -14.38 -21.87
CA ALA A 547 -1.43 -14.60 -23.02
C ALA A 547 -0.99 -13.67 -24.16
N ALA A 548 -0.97 -14.21 -25.38
CA ALA A 548 -0.69 -13.38 -26.55
C ALA A 548 -1.72 -12.24 -26.54
N GLU A 549 -1.27 -10.99 -26.60
CA GLU A 549 -2.17 -9.89 -26.92
C GLU A 549 -2.85 -10.28 -28.23
N GLU A 550 -4.19 -10.32 -28.22
CA GLU A 550 -4.92 -10.58 -29.46
C GLU A 550 -4.38 -9.59 -30.50
N PRO A 551 -3.98 -10.05 -31.70
CA PRO A 551 -3.47 -9.13 -32.70
C PRO A 551 -4.57 -8.11 -32.97
N VAL A 552 -4.23 -6.84 -32.80
CA VAL A 552 -5.08 -5.74 -33.23
C VAL A 552 -5.42 -6.01 -34.70
N VAL A 553 -6.63 -6.51 -34.94
CA VAL A 553 -7.12 -6.69 -36.31
C VAL A 553 -7.28 -5.27 -36.84
N GLU A 554 -6.31 -4.82 -37.61
CA GLU A 554 -6.48 -3.58 -38.37
C GLU A 554 -7.80 -3.69 -39.14
N PRO A 555 -8.71 -2.73 -39.00
CA PRO A 555 -9.95 -2.77 -39.76
C PRO A 555 -9.59 -2.84 -41.24
N THR A 556 -10.05 -3.90 -41.92
CA THR A 556 -9.93 -4.04 -43.38
C THR A 556 -10.41 -2.74 -44.02
N PRO A 557 -9.63 -2.13 -44.93
CA PRO A 557 -10.07 -0.88 -45.54
C PRO A 557 -11.43 -1.10 -46.23
N VAL A 558 -12.43 -0.38 -45.71
CA VAL A 558 -13.77 -0.37 -46.29
C VAL A 558 -13.64 0.25 -47.69
N VAL A 559 -13.84 -0.55 -48.72
CA VAL A 559 -13.97 -0.05 -50.11
C VAL A 559 -15.20 0.88 -50.11
N PRO A 560 -15.06 2.15 -50.51
CA PRO A 560 -16.21 3.06 -50.51
C PRO A 560 -17.26 2.56 -51.49
N GLU A 561 -18.51 2.35 -51.02
CA GLU A 561 -19.66 2.15 -51.88
C GLU A 561 -19.89 3.40 -52.75
N PRO A 562 -20.35 3.23 -54.00
CA PRO A 562 -20.60 4.36 -54.91
C PRO A 562 -21.72 5.25 -54.40
N THR A 563 -21.46 6.54 -54.34
CA THR A 563 -22.37 7.62 -53.94
C THR A 563 -23.67 7.58 -54.74
N PRO A 564 -24.89 7.57 -54.14
CA PRO A 564 -26.13 7.78 -54.86
C PRO A 564 -26.33 9.26 -55.18
N GLU A 565 -26.93 9.52 -56.37
CA GLU A 565 -27.27 10.84 -56.88
C GLU A 565 -28.25 11.61 -55.99
N PRO A 566 -28.20 12.95 -55.98
CA PRO A 566 -28.98 13.78 -55.05
C PRO A 566 -30.44 13.90 -55.43
N THR A 567 -31.34 13.69 -54.47
CA THR A 567 -32.79 14.01 -54.58
C THR A 567 -33.04 15.43 -54.02
N PRO A 568 -33.95 16.23 -54.62
CA PRO A 568 -34.07 17.66 -54.31
C PRO A 568 -34.74 17.98 -52.98
N GLU A 569 -34.28 19.10 -52.37
CA GLU A 569 -34.70 19.70 -51.09
C GLU A 569 -36.21 20.01 -50.99
N PRO A 570 -36.80 19.92 -49.79
CA PRO A 570 -37.93 20.74 -49.39
C PRO A 570 -37.52 21.89 -48.45
N THR A 571 -38.23 23.00 -48.63
CA THR A 571 -38.10 24.33 -48.05
C THR A 571 -38.29 24.36 -46.51
N PRO A 572 -37.65 25.31 -45.76
CA PRO A 572 -37.48 25.27 -44.32
C PRO A 572 -38.62 25.89 -43.50
N GLU A 573 -38.82 25.35 -42.28
CA GLU A 573 -39.51 26.01 -41.16
C GLU A 573 -38.55 26.35 -40.04
N PRO A 574 -38.82 27.35 -39.15
CA PRO A 574 -37.82 28.18 -38.53
C PRO A 574 -37.18 27.59 -37.25
N THR A 575 -35.91 27.84 -37.16
CA THR A 575 -34.91 27.50 -36.16
C THR A 575 -35.16 28.08 -34.77
N VAL A 576 -34.91 27.27 -33.74
CA VAL A 576 -34.43 27.70 -32.43
C VAL A 576 -32.98 27.24 -32.32
N GLU A 577 -32.06 28.20 -32.20
CA GLU A 577 -30.62 27.93 -32.04
C GLU A 577 -30.30 27.20 -30.70
N PRO A 578 -29.49 26.13 -30.70
CA PRO A 578 -28.63 25.80 -29.57
C PRO A 578 -27.23 26.32 -29.85
N ALA A 579 -26.58 26.80 -28.80
CA ALA A 579 -25.23 27.31 -28.82
C ALA A 579 -24.19 26.27 -29.33
N PRO A 580 -23.09 26.72 -29.96
CA PRO A 580 -22.13 25.81 -30.59
C PRO A 580 -21.26 25.11 -29.54
N SER A 581 -21.34 23.78 -29.46
CA SER A 581 -20.30 22.96 -28.90
C SER A 581 -19.33 22.62 -30.04
N ILE A 582 -18.14 23.13 -30.00
CA ILE A 582 -17.02 22.66 -30.82
C ILE A 582 -16.44 21.49 -30.09
N ASP A 583 -16.78 20.25 -30.48
CA ASP A 583 -16.13 19.06 -29.96
C ASP A 583 -14.65 19.05 -30.41
N GLU A 584 -13.73 19.22 -29.48
CA GLU A 584 -12.30 19.19 -29.75
C GLU A 584 -11.87 17.71 -29.79
N LEU A 585 -11.45 17.23 -30.98
CA LEU A 585 -11.02 15.85 -31.18
C LEU A 585 -9.52 15.72 -30.88
N TYR A 586 -9.19 14.75 -30.04
CA TYR A 586 -7.81 14.36 -29.73
C TYR A 586 -7.49 13.02 -30.41
N LYS A 587 -6.33 12.93 -31.06
CA LYS A 587 -5.86 11.69 -31.64
C LYS A 587 -4.88 10.99 -30.70
N VAL A 588 -5.26 9.82 -30.21
CA VAL A 588 -4.48 9.00 -29.27
C VAL A 588 -3.11 8.64 -29.85
N VAL A 589 -2.06 8.86 -29.09
CA VAL A 589 -0.68 8.50 -29.45
C VAL A 589 -0.15 7.40 -28.53
N LYS A 590 0.98 6.78 -28.92
CA LYS A 590 1.57 5.69 -28.13
C LYS A 590 1.95 6.13 -26.72
N GLY A 591 1.41 5.43 -25.72
CA GLY A 591 1.63 5.69 -24.31
C GLY A 591 0.56 6.55 -23.65
N ASP A 592 -0.51 6.93 -24.37
CA ASP A 592 -1.68 7.62 -23.83
C ASP A 592 -2.57 6.66 -23.04
N SER A 593 -3.23 7.23 -22.05
CA SER A 593 -4.43 6.70 -21.39
C SER A 593 -5.45 7.83 -21.33
N LEU A 594 -6.73 7.54 -21.11
CA LEU A 594 -7.74 8.57 -20.93
C LEU A 594 -7.38 9.54 -19.82
N TRP A 595 -6.72 9.06 -18.76
CA TRP A 595 -6.21 9.89 -17.68
C TRP A 595 -5.14 10.88 -18.16
N LYS A 596 -4.12 10.40 -18.90
CA LYS A 596 -3.06 11.28 -19.44
C LYS A 596 -3.58 12.29 -20.45
N ILE A 597 -4.56 11.89 -21.26
CA ILE A 597 -5.20 12.80 -22.21
C ILE A 597 -6.02 13.85 -21.47
N ALA A 598 -6.77 13.47 -20.42
CA ALA A 598 -7.49 14.41 -19.57
C ALA A 598 -6.54 15.38 -18.86
N ASP A 599 -5.42 14.89 -18.34
CA ASP A 599 -4.42 15.74 -17.72
C ASP A 599 -3.85 16.77 -18.70
N LYS A 600 -3.48 16.32 -19.90
CA LYS A 600 -2.89 17.16 -20.94
C LYS A 600 -3.88 18.17 -21.56
N GLU A 601 -5.09 17.76 -21.88
CA GLU A 601 -6.05 18.54 -22.66
C GLU A 601 -7.07 19.31 -21.81
N LEU A 602 -7.34 18.82 -20.58
CA LEU A 602 -8.29 19.42 -19.63
C LEU A 602 -7.58 19.98 -18.38
N GLY A 603 -6.24 19.79 -18.27
CA GLY A 603 -5.44 20.23 -17.13
C GLY A 603 -5.66 19.43 -15.85
N ASN A 604 -6.40 18.29 -15.91
CA ASN A 604 -6.64 17.43 -14.77
C ASN A 604 -6.96 16.01 -15.24
N GLY A 605 -6.08 15.06 -14.91
CA GLY A 605 -6.20 13.65 -15.28
C GLY A 605 -7.46 12.98 -14.74
N LEU A 606 -7.99 13.42 -13.60
CA LEU A 606 -9.23 12.90 -13.01
C LEU A 606 -10.48 13.17 -13.87
N LEU A 607 -10.38 14.07 -14.85
CA LEU A 607 -11.48 14.32 -15.81
C LEU A 607 -11.57 13.25 -16.90
N TRP A 608 -10.76 12.20 -16.87
CA TRP A 608 -10.79 11.10 -17.83
C TRP A 608 -12.19 10.45 -17.96
N LYS A 609 -12.95 10.41 -16.87
CA LYS A 609 -14.33 9.90 -16.88
C LYS A 609 -15.25 10.75 -17.78
N LYS A 610 -15.05 12.07 -17.85
CA LYS A 610 -15.81 12.94 -18.78
C LYS A 610 -15.47 12.61 -20.23
N ILE A 611 -14.19 12.41 -20.52
CA ILE A 611 -13.77 11.98 -21.87
C ILE A 611 -14.38 10.60 -22.18
N TYR A 612 -14.35 9.66 -21.22
CA TYR A 612 -14.95 8.33 -21.42
C TYR A 612 -16.45 8.42 -21.69
N GLU A 613 -17.22 9.15 -20.91
CA GLU A 613 -18.66 9.31 -21.11
C GLU A 613 -19.00 9.98 -22.44
N ALA A 614 -18.21 10.97 -22.87
CA ALA A 614 -18.38 11.60 -24.18
C ALA A 614 -18.10 10.64 -25.35
N ASN A 615 -17.30 9.60 -25.12
CA ASN A 615 -16.88 8.62 -26.14
C ASN A 615 -17.41 7.20 -25.88
N LYS A 616 -18.37 7.02 -25.00
CA LYS A 616 -18.86 5.69 -24.54
C LYS A 616 -19.44 4.82 -25.66
N ALA A 617 -19.86 5.43 -26.75
CA ALA A 617 -20.32 4.71 -27.95
C ALA A 617 -19.16 4.05 -28.72
N GLU A 618 -17.94 4.58 -28.58
CA GLU A 618 -16.75 4.17 -29.34
C GLU A 618 -15.69 3.50 -28.44
N ILE A 619 -15.76 3.76 -27.12
CA ILE A 619 -14.85 3.19 -26.11
C ILE A 619 -15.68 2.27 -25.21
N ALA A 620 -15.63 0.97 -25.49
CA ALA A 620 -16.36 -0.03 -24.69
C ALA A 620 -15.70 -0.28 -23.32
N ASN A 621 -14.38 -0.07 -23.18
CA ASN A 621 -13.62 -0.23 -21.96
C ASN A 621 -12.67 0.98 -21.79
N PRO A 622 -12.78 1.76 -20.71
CA PRO A 622 -11.97 2.97 -20.51
C PRO A 622 -10.45 2.72 -20.44
N ASP A 623 -10.02 1.52 -20.10
CA ASP A 623 -8.62 1.14 -20.04
C ASP A 623 -8.06 0.71 -21.40
N LYS A 624 -8.91 0.69 -22.44
CA LYS A 624 -8.54 0.26 -23.78
C LYS A 624 -8.83 1.36 -24.81
N ILE A 625 -7.85 2.25 -25.02
CA ILE A 625 -7.83 3.20 -26.13
C ILE A 625 -6.67 2.86 -27.07
N TYR A 626 -6.82 3.16 -28.35
CA TYR A 626 -5.88 2.70 -29.38
C TYR A 626 -5.17 3.87 -30.05
N VAL A 627 -3.87 3.68 -30.35
CA VAL A 627 -3.10 4.68 -31.09
C VAL A 627 -3.76 4.98 -32.44
N GLY A 628 -4.02 6.27 -32.69
CA GLY A 628 -4.73 6.75 -33.86
C GLY A 628 -6.24 6.90 -33.68
N GLN A 629 -6.82 6.42 -32.58
CA GLN A 629 -8.23 6.65 -32.24
C GLN A 629 -8.48 8.14 -32.02
N GLU A 630 -9.54 8.67 -32.58
CA GLU A 630 -9.97 10.05 -32.38
C GLU A 630 -11.06 10.06 -31.31
N ILE A 631 -10.83 10.83 -30.23
CA ILE A 631 -11.73 10.92 -29.09
C ILE A 631 -12.10 12.37 -28.82
N VAL A 632 -13.33 12.60 -28.40
CA VAL A 632 -13.85 13.92 -27.99
C VAL A 632 -13.30 14.23 -26.62
N VAL A 633 -12.65 15.38 -26.44
CA VAL A 633 -12.01 15.77 -25.17
C VAL A 633 -12.62 17.01 -24.51
N LYS A 634 -13.43 17.81 -25.27
CA LYS A 634 -14.15 18.97 -24.75
C LYS A 634 -15.55 19.06 -25.34
#